data_f424d84a94370fa5b960be63eb4bfc5a
#
_entry.id   f424d84a94370fa5b960be63eb4bfc5a
#
_cell.length_a   1.000
_cell.length_b   1.000
_cell.length_c   1.000
_cell.angle_alpha   90.00
_cell.angle_beta   90.00
_cell.angle_gamma   90.00
#
_symmetry.space_group_name_H-M   'P 1'
#
loop_
_entity.id
_entity.type
_entity.pdbx_description
1 polymer ?
#
loop_
_entity_poly.entity_id
_entity_poly.type
_entity_poly.pdbx_seq_one_letter_code
_entity_poly.pdbx_strand_id
1 'polypeptide(L)'
;MKFKTGKFLWKIKFNIPLDPKTVNNVNLFVTTLNQSPLKTAIRYNSLENEIEIEPLEPYAKKESYILNITTKVTSLGGKPLKEPLQVQFKIE
;
A
#
# COMPACT_ATOMS: atom_id res chain seq x y z
N MET A 1 -4.16 -0.66 13.84
CA MET A 1 -2.78 -0.16 13.99
C MET A 1 -2.80 1.34 14.22
N LYS A 2 -1.90 1.84 15.03
CA LYS A 2 -1.81 3.26 15.36
C LYS A 2 -0.39 3.77 15.13
N PHE A 3 -0.26 4.97 14.59
CA PHE A 3 1.02 5.59 14.29
C PHE A 3 1.07 7.00 14.87
N LYS A 4 2.25 7.45 15.28
CA LYS A 4 2.42 8.77 15.91
C LYS A 4 2.76 9.87 14.93
N THR A 5 3.13 9.53 13.71
CA THR A 5 3.48 10.51 12.68
C THR A 5 2.65 10.29 11.43
N GLY A 6 2.23 11.40 10.80
CA GLY A 6 1.51 11.33 9.53
C GLY A 6 2.39 11.09 8.31
N LYS A 7 3.71 11.06 8.49
CA LYS A 7 4.65 10.86 7.38
C LYS A 7 5.30 9.50 7.39
N PHE A 8 4.64 8.48 7.89
CA PHE A 8 5.28 7.20 7.90
C PHE A 8 5.21 6.54 6.51
N LEU A 9 6.17 5.65 6.27
CA LEU A 9 6.34 4.95 5.01
C LEU A 9 5.92 3.49 5.21
N TRP A 10 4.96 3.02 4.40
CA TRP A 10 4.64 1.61 4.39
C TRP A 10 5.74 0.84 3.67
N LYS A 11 6.20 -0.24 4.29
CA LYS A 11 7.13 -1.19 3.67
C LYS A 11 6.50 -2.56 3.77
N ILE A 12 6.14 -3.12 2.63
CA ILE A 12 5.43 -4.39 2.56
C ILE A 12 6.32 -5.37 1.83
N LYS A 13 6.79 -6.39 2.55
CA LYS A 13 7.70 -7.38 1.99
C LYS A 13 6.94 -8.63 1.57
N PHE A 14 7.25 -9.11 0.36
CA PHE A 14 6.68 -10.33 -0.17
C PHE A 14 7.76 -11.42 -0.20
N ASN A 15 7.33 -12.68 -0.15
CA ASN A 15 8.26 -13.81 -0.21
C ASN A 15 8.47 -14.33 -1.64
N ILE A 16 7.89 -13.64 -2.62
CA ILE A 16 8.06 -13.97 -4.05
C ILE A 16 8.27 -12.68 -4.84
N PRO A 17 8.97 -12.76 -6.00
CA PRO A 17 9.09 -11.60 -6.88
C PRO A 17 7.73 -11.21 -7.46
N LEU A 18 7.49 -9.90 -7.55
CA LEU A 18 6.27 -9.36 -8.14
C LEU A 18 6.54 -8.81 -9.52
N ASP A 19 5.49 -8.74 -10.35
CA ASP A 19 5.55 -8.06 -11.64
C ASP A 19 5.50 -6.55 -11.37
N PRO A 20 6.58 -5.80 -11.66
CA PRO A 20 6.60 -4.37 -11.38
C PRO A 20 5.50 -3.58 -12.08
N LYS A 21 5.02 -4.07 -13.21
CA LYS A 21 3.95 -3.41 -13.97
C LYS A 21 2.63 -3.40 -13.22
N THR A 22 2.45 -4.32 -12.27
CA THR A 22 1.23 -4.41 -11.47
C THR A 22 1.32 -3.66 -10.15
N VAL A 23 2.51 -3.15 -9.80
CA VAL A 23 2.73 -2.40 -8.58
C VAL A 23 2.56 -0.92 -8.89
N ASN A 24 1.33 -0.42 -8.76
CA ASN A 24 0.96 0.95 -9.13
C ASN A 24 -0.23 1.44 -8.31
N ASN A 25 -0.57 2.72 -8.47
CA ASN A 25 -1.62 3.38 -7.69
C ASN A 25 -3.03 2.87 -7.99
N VAL A 26 -3.23 2.16 -9.07
CA VAL A 26 -4.53 1.55 -9.39
C VAL A 26 -4.75 0.27 -8.60
N ASN A 27 -3.68 -0.49 -8.38
CA ASN A 27 -3.75 -1.79 -7.75
C ASN A 27 -3.44 -1.77 -6.25
N LEU A 28 -2.74 -0.73 -5.79
CA LEU A 28 -2.44 -0.51 -4.37
C LEU A 28 -2.76 0.94 -4.04
N PHE A 29 -3.52 1.17 -3.00
CA PHE A 29 -3.90 2.54 -2.66
C PHE A 29 -4.31 2.66 -1.20
N VAL A 30 -4.23 3.88 -0.68
CA VAL A 30 -4.70 4.20 0.66
C VAL A 30 -5.94 5.07 0.50
N THR A 31 -6.96 4.78 1.28
CA THR A 31 -8.20 5.56 1.27
C THR A 31 -8.54 6.05 2.67
N THR A 32 -9.44 7.04 2.73
CA THR A 32 -10.13 7.37 3.98
C THR A 32 -11.13 6.28 4.31
N LEU A 33 -11.77 6.34 5.48
CA LEU A 33 -12.84 5.40 5.82
C LEU A 33 -14.03 5.51 4.86
N ASN A 34 -14.21 6.66 4.23
CA ASN A 34 -15.26 6.87 3.23
C ASN A 34 -14.83 6.44 1.83
N GLN A 35 -13.72 5.73 1.74
CA GLN A 35 -13.18 5.21 0.49
C GLN A 35 -12.72 6.27 -0.51
N SER A 36 -12.40 7.48 -0.03
CA SER A 36 -11.79 8.51 -0.87
C SER A 36 -10.30 8.22 -1.02
N PRO A 37 -9.79 8.07 -2.25
CA PRO A 37 -8.39 7.72 -2.45
C PRO A 37 -7.46 8.88 -2.12
N LEU A 38 -6.30 8.55 -1.57
CA LEU A 38 -5.23 9.51 -1.30
C LEU A 38 -4.13 9.34 -2.33
N LYS A 39 -3.45 10.45 -2.65
CA LYS A 39 -2.31 10.40 -3.56
C LYS A 39 -1.09 9.87 -2.83
N THR A 40 -0.47 8.86 -3.41
CA THR A 40 0.72 8.24 -2.84
C THR A 40 1.76 8.00 -3.91
N ALA A 41 3.02 7.93 -3.47
CA ALA A 41 4.12 7.49 -4.31
C ALA A 41 4.40 6.03 -3.98
N ILE A 42 4.40 5.18 -4.99
CA ILE A 42 4.61 3.74 -4.82
C ILE A 42 5.91 3.36 -5.51
N ARG A 43 6.78 2.66 -4.78
CA ARG A 43 8.06 2.17 -5.29
C ARG A 43 8.15 0.68 -5.03
N TYR A 44 8.74 -0.05 -5.96
CA TYR A 44 8.99 -1.47 -5.79
C TYR A 44 10.49 -1.74 -5.85
N ASN A 45 11.01 -2.36 -4.80
CA ASN A 45 12.41 -2.80 -4.73
C ASN A 45 12.44 -4.28 -5.07
N SER A 46 12.87 -4.60 -6.29
CA SER A 46 12.90 -5.99 -6.78
C SER A 46 13.97 -6.84 -6.10
N LEU A 47 15.00 -6.22 -5.55
CA LEU A 47 16.04 -6.95 -4.84
C LEU A 47 15.54 -7.49 -3.50
N GLU A 48 14.64 -6.76 -2.86
CA GLU A 48 14.10 -7.12 -1.55
C GLU A 48 12.68 -7.66 -1.62
N ASN A 49 12.06 -7.68 -2.80
CA ASN A 49 10.64 -8.00 -2.98
C ASN A 49 9.76 -7.14 -2.08
N GLU A 50 10.09 -5.85 -1.99
CA GLU A 50 9.45 -4.93 -1.05
C GLU A 50 8.77 -3.78 -1.77
N ILE A 51 7.55 -3.49 -1.38
CA ILE A 51 6.80 -2.34 -1.88
C ILE A 51 6.86 -1.24 -0.83
N GLU A 52 7.19 -0.02 -1.26
CA GLU A 52 7.15 1.16 -0.41
C GLU A 52 6.01 2.07 -0.86
N ILE A 53 5.19 2.50 0.10
CA ILE A 53 4.07 3.42 -0.16
C ILE A 53 4.24 4.64 0.73
N GLU A 54 4.42 5.80 0.11
CA GLU A 54 4.65 7.06 0.79
C GLU A 54 3.51 8.02 0.46
N PRO A 55 2.87 8.65 1.47
CA PRO A 55 1.85 9.66 1.19
C PRO A 55 2.52 10.92 0.63
N LEU A 56 1.91 11.54 -0.39
CA LEU A 56 2.40 12.82 -0.93
C LEU A 56 2.16 13.95 0.06
N GLU A 57 1.10 13.83 0.86
CA GLU A 57 0.83 14.74 1.97
C GLU A 57 0.73 13.93 3.25
N PRO A 58 1.15 14.48 4.41
CA PRO A 58 1.06 13.73 5.67
C PRO A 58 -0.36 13.29 5.96
N TYR A 59 -0.50 12.11 6.53
CA TYR A 59 -1.79 11.66 7.04
C TYR A 59 -2.23 12.57 8.19
N ALA A 60 -3.52 12.88 8.25
CA ALA A 60 -4.05 13.76 9.28
C ALA A 60 -4.10 13.07 10.65
N LYS A 61 -3.75 13.82 11.70
CA LYS A 61 -3.83 13.30 13.07
C LYS A 61 -5.27 12.95 13.43
N LYS A 62 -5.42 11.89 14.21
CA LYS A 62 -6.72 11.38 14.69
C LYS A 62 -7.64 10.85 13.58
N GLU A 63 -7.15 10.81 12.34
CA GLU A 63 -7.90 10.22 11.24
C GLU A 63 -7.53 8.76 11.02
N SER A 64 -8.48 8.01 10.52
CA SER A 64 -8.27 6.60 10.17
C SER A 64 -8.25 6.42 8.67
N TYR A 65 -7.46 5.45 8.22
CA TYR A 65 -7.24 5.16 6.81
C TYR A 65 -7.24 3.66 6.57
N ILE A 66 -7.38 3.27 5.30
CA ILE A 66 -7.33 1.87 4.90
C ILE A 66 -6.28 1.72 3.80
N LEU A 67 -5.29 0.86 4.04
CA LEU A 67 -4.36 0.43 3.01
C LEU A 67 -5.00 -0.73 2.25
N ASN A 68 -5.08 -0.60 0.92
CA ASN A 68 -5.70 -1.60 0.05
C ASN A 68 -4.67 -2.17 -0.91
N ILE A 69 -4.54 -3.49 -0.93
CA ILE A 69 -3.75 -4.20 -1.93
C ILE A 69 -4.70 -5.15 -2.65
N THR A 70 -4.95 -4.89 -3.94
CA THR A 70 -5.92 -5.66 -4.69
C THR A 70 -5.31 -6.93 -5.27
N THR A 71 -6.16 -7.84 -5.74
CA THR A 71 -5.73 -9.07 -6.41
C THR A 71 -5.12 -8.81 -7.78
N LYS A 72 -5.13 -7.56 -8.26
CA LYS A 72 -4.49 -7.20 -9.52
C LYS A 72 -2.97 -7.10 -9.43
N VAL A 73 -2.42 -7.08 -8.22
CA VAL A 73 -0.97 -7.23 -8.03
C VAL A 73 -0.62 -8.69 -8.26
N THR A 74 0.30 -8.95 -9.19
CA THR A 74 0.65 -10.32 -9.59
C THR A 74 2.12 -10.61 -9.36
N SER A 75 2.45 -11.91 -9.29
CA SER A 75 3.83 -12.36 -9.31
C SER A 75 4.43 -12.19 -10.71
N LEU A 76 5.75 -12.36 -10.85
CA LEU A 76 6.39 -12.35 -12.16
C LEU A 76 5.80 -13.41 -13.10
N GLY A 77 5.31 -14.52 -12.55
CA GLY A 77 4.66 -15.56 -13.33
C GLY A 77 3.21 -15.26 -13.69
N GLY A 78 2.70 -14.10 -13.31
CA GLY A 78 1.33 -13.70 -13.64
C GLY A 78 0.27 -14.20 -12.70
N LYS A 79 0.63 -14.79 -11.55
CA LYS A 79 -0.36 -15.26 -10.58
C LYS A 79 -0.85 -14.11 -9.72
N PRO A 80 -2.17 -13.84 -9.68
CA PRO A 80 -2.70 -12.80 -8.81
C PRO A 80 -2.64 -13.21 -7.34
N LEU A 81 -2.77 -12.24 -6.44
CA LEU A 81 -2.96 -12.53 -5.03
C LEU A 81 -4.26 -13.32 -4.86
N LYS A 82 -4.27 -14.27 -3.93
CA LYS A 82 -5.45 -15.10 -3.68
C LYS A 82 -6.61 -14.27 -3.13
N GLU A 83 -6.31 -13.29 -2.29
CA GLU A 83 -7.30 -12.44 -1.67
C GLU A 83 -6.77 -11.01 -1.59
N PRO A 84 -7.66 -10.01 -1.68
CA PRO A 84 -7.23 -8.64 -1.44
C PRO A 84 -6.84 -8.46 0.03
N LEU A 85 -5.89 -7.57 0.27
CA LEU A 85 -5.45 -7.26 1.62
C LEU A 85 -5.91 -5.85 1.97
N GLN A 86 -6.54 -5.71 3.15
CA GLN A 86 -6.94 -4.42 3.67
C GLN A 86 -6.44 -4.29 5.09
N VAL A 87 -5.75 -3.17 5.38
CA VAL A 87 -5.25 -2.88 6.72
C VAL A 87 -5.75 -1.51 7.13
N GLN A 88 -6.56 -1.47 8.18
CA GLN A 88 -7.02 -0.20 8.74
C GLN A 88 -5.98 0.31 9.73
N PHE A 89 -5.66 1.61 9.64
CA PHE A 89 -4.72 2.23 10.55
C PHE A 89 -5.18 3.63 10.93
N LYS A 90 -4.66 4.12 12.04
CA LYS A 90 -5.02 5.44 12.58
C LYS A 90 -3.77 6.23 12.94
N ILE A 91 -3.81 7.53 12.73
CA ILE A 91 -2.77 8.45 13.16
C ILE A 91 -3.20 9.05 14.49
N GLU A 92 -2.35 8.92 15.48
CA GLU A 92 -2.63 9.47 16.82
C GLU A 92 -2.33 10.95 16.95
#